data_78d027b8cefc4c85319ddb24ff73a93b
#
_entry.id   78d027b8cefc4c85319ddb24ff73a93b
#
_cell.length_a   1.000
_cell.length_b   1.000
_cell.length_c   1.000
_cell.angle_alpha   90.00
_cell.angle_beta   90.00
_cell.angle_gamma   90.00
#
_symmetry.space_group_name_H-M   'P 1'
#
loop_
_entity.id
_entity.type
_entity.pdbx_description
1 polymer ?
#
loop_
_entity_poly.entity_id
_entity_poly.type
_entity_poly.pdbx_seq_one_letter_code
_entity_poly.pdbx_strand_id
1 'polypeptide(L)'
;MSKAISTLELEDRKVGKDLYSYQKGAINKIFKAFEDAPEDYHLLYQLPTGGGKTVIFSEIVRQYLKHHKKKVLVMTHRIELCKQTSTMLTEFGVDNKIVSSKANLDDQSQFSCFVAMVETLNNRLQEDILDISDIGLVIIDEAHYNSFTKLFKFFEKAFILGVTATPLSSNMKLPMNDNYDELIVGETIEHLIESEFLARAE
;
A
#
# COMPACT_ATOMS: atom_id res chain seq x y z
N MET A 1 22.45 -4.52 -8.28
CA MET A 1 22.04 -3.27 -8.97
C MET A 1 20.54 -3.29 -9.04
N SER A 2 19.89 -2.60 -8.11
CA SER A 2 18.43 -2.38 -8.12
C SER A 2 18.11 -1.55 -9.36
N LYS A 3 17.27 -2.04 -10.28
CA LYS A 3 16.69 -1.18 -11.30
C LYS A 3 15.71 -0.26 -10.57
N ALA A 4 15.98 1.04 -10.59
CA ALA A 4 15.05 2.06 -10.14
C ALA A 4 13.65 1.78 -10.73
N ILE A 5 12.62 2.06 -9.95
CA ILE A 5 11.24 2.05 -10.43
C ILE A 5 11.14 3.21 -11.42
N SER A 6 11.16 2.93 -12.73
CA SER A 6 11.07 3.98 -13.73
C SER A 6 9.67 4.61 -13.70
N THR A 7 9.60 5.94 -13.94
CA THR A 7 8.32 6.66 -14.11
C THR A 7 7.56 5.99 -15.25
N LEU A 8 6.53 5.23 -14.91
CA LEU A 8 5.78 4.42 -15.87
C LEU A 8 4.68 5.27 -16.48
N GLU A 9 4.60 5.30 -17.80
CA GLU A 9 3.40 5.78 -18.47
C GLU A 9 2.21 4.94 -18.00
N LEU A 10 1.16 5.62 -17.51
CA LEU A 10 -0.07 4.96 -17.10
C LEU A 10 -0.73 4.39 -18.36
N GLU A 11 -0.55 3.09 -18.58
CA GLU A 11 -1.16 2.39 -19.71
C GLU A 11 -2.69 2.48 -19.65
N ASP A 12 -3.32 2.71 -20.78
CA ASP A 12 -4.78 2.66 -20.93
C ASP A 12 -5.31 1.28 -20.53
N ARG A 13 -6.28 1.29 -19.63
CA ARG A 13 -6.80 0.06 -19.02
C ARG A 13 -7.84 -0.64 -19.87
N LYS A 14 -7.69 -1.96 -19.97
CA LYS A 14 -8.78 -2.88 -20.33
C LYS A 14 -9.39 -3.59 -19.10
N VAL A 15 -8.80 -3.45 -17.91
CA VAL A 15 -9.23 -4.14 -16.67
C VAL A 15 -9.19 -3.16 -15.50
N GLY A 16 -10.24 -3.10 -14.69
CA GLY A 16 -10.37 -2.25 -13.50
C GLY A 16 -11.16 -0.96 -13.72
N LYS A 17 -11.23 -0.13 -12.68
CA LYS A 17 -11.91 1.18 -12.70
C LYS A 17 -11.06 2.22 -13.42
N ASP A 18 -11.69 3.12 -14.18
CA ASP A 18 -11.01 4.29 -14.75
C ASP A 18 -10.48 5.17 -13.61
N LEU A 19 -9.21 5.57 -13.73
CA LEU A 19 -8.57 6.44 -12.76
C LEU A 19 -8.89 7.90 -13.07
N TYR A 20 -9.26 8.65 -12.06
CA TYR A 20 -9.35 10.11 -12.14
C TYR A 20 -7.96 10.74 -12.34
N SER A 21 -7.94 11.96 -12.89
CA SER A 21 -6.69 12.69 -13.17
C SER A 21 -5.79 12.85 -11.93
N TYR A 22 -6.39 13.20 -10.79
CA TYR A 22 -5.65 13.35 -9.54
C TYR A 22 -5.05 12.03 -9.03
N GLN A 23 -5.74 10.89 -9.24
CA GLN A 23 -5.25 9.56 -8.88
C GLN A 23 -4.03 9.19 -9.74
N LYS A 24 -4.09 9.44 -11.05
CA LYS A 24 -2.95 9.26 -11.95
C LYS A 24 -1.76 10.13 -11.52
N GLY A 25 -2.02 11.39 -11.19
CA GLY A 25 -1.00 12.30 -10.68
C GLY A 25 -0.35 11.83 -9.37
N ALA A 26 -1.17 11.31 -8.44
CA ALA A 26 -0.68 10.75 -7.18
C ALA A 26 0.21 9.53 -7.39
N ILE A 27 -0.21 8.58 -8.24
CA ILE A 27 0.55 7.38 -8.56
C ILE A 27 1.93 7.76 -9.16
N ASN A 28 1.96 8.71 -10.10
CA ASN A 28 3.22 9.18 -10.70
C ASN A 28 4.15 9.83 -9.65
N LYS A 29 3.62 10.65 -8.75
CA LYS A 29 4.40 11.24 -7.66
C LYS A 29 5.00 10.18 -6.74
N ILE A 30 4.22 9.15 -6.38
CA ILE A 30 4.67 8.06 -5.50
C ILE A 30 5.78 7.24 -6.18
N PHE A 31 5.60 6.85 -7.45
CA PHE A 31 6.66 6.14 -8.17
C PHE A 31 7.94 6.98 -8.32
N LYS A 32 7.80 8.27 -8.62
CA LYS A 32 8.95 9.18 -8.70
C LYS A 32 9.70 9.26 -7.36
N ALA A 33 8.99 9.30 -6.23
CA ALA A 33 9.63 9.29 -4.91
C ALA A 33 10.43 8.00 -4.66
N PHE A 34 9.98 6.86 -5.20
CA PHE A 34 10.70 5.59 -5.09
C PHE A 34 11.89 5.44 -6.05
N GLU A 35 11.94 6.20 -7.18
CA GLU A 35 13.01 6.06 -8.19
C GLU A 35 14.41 6.34 -7.64
N ASP A 36 14.55 7.39 -6.83
CA ASP A 36 15.82 7.85 -6.26
C ASP A 36 16.00 7.44 -4.80
N ALA A 37 15.04 6.68 -4.24
CA ALA A 37 15.01 6.33 -2.84
C ALA A 37 15.95 5.16 -2.50
N PRO A 38 16.52 5.11 -1.28
CA PRO A 38 17.22 3.94 -0.76
C PRO A 38 16.28 2.73 -0.60
N GLU A 39 16.85 1.52 -0.39
CA GLU A 39 16.06 0.27 -0.32
C GLU A 39 15.07 0.23 0.85
N ASP A 40 15.33 0.94 1.92
CA ASP A 40 14.54 0.99 3.17
C ASP A 40 13.69 2.28 3.28
N TYR A 41 13.28 2.85 2.15
CA TYR A 41 12.55 4.12 2.12
C TYR A 41 11.08 3.96 2.48
N HIS A 42 10.63 4.81 3.40
CA HIS A 42 9.25 4.82 3.89
C HIS A 42 8.53 6.12 3.48
N LEU A 43 7.52 5.97 2.65
CA LEU A 43 6.71 7.07 2.12
C LEU A 43 5.32 7.05 2.76
N LEU A 44 4.86 8.20 3.24
CA LEU A 44 3.48 8.37 3.68
C LEU A 44 2.70 9.17 2.64
N TYR A 45 1.56 8.66 2.21
CA TYR A 45 0.64 9.34 1.31
C TYR A 45 -0.66 9.68 2.04
N GLN A 46 -0.98 10.98 2.07
CA GLN A 46 -2.23 11.47 2.65
C GLN A 46 -3.27 11.71 1.57
N LEU A 47 -4.47 11.14 1.75
CA LEU A 47 -5.65 11.44 0.94
C LEU A 47 -6.90 11.28 1.80
N PRO A 48 -7.88 12.21 1.74
CA PRO A 48 -9.11 12.13 2.51
C PRO A 48 -9.86 10.80 2.34
N THR A 49 -10.70 10.48 3.32
CA THR A 49 -11.64 9.36 3.22
C THR A 49 -12.56 9.59 2.02
N GLY A 50 -12.84 8.53 1.26
CA GLY A 50 -13.60 8.63 0.01
C GLY A 50 -12.77 9.04 -1.22
N GLY A 51 -11.57 9.59 -1.06
CA GLY A 51 -10.69 9.99 -2.17
C GLY A 51 -10.06 8.83 -2.97
N GLY A 52 -10.40 7.57 -2.66
CA GLY A 52 -9.97 6.41 -3.46
C GLY A 52 -8.56 5.90 -3.13
N LYS A 53 -8.12 5.99 -1.88
CA LYS A 53 -6.83 5.42 -1.41
C LYS A 53 -6.62 3.99 -1.90
N THR A 54 -7.63 3.13 -1.73
CA THR A 54 -7.58 1.71 -2.14
C THR A 54 -7.42 1.55 -3.65
N VAL A 55 -8.07 2.41 -4.44
CA VAL A 55 -7.92 2.43 -5.91
C VAL A 55 -6.48 2.80 -6.29
N ILE A 56 -5.93 3.85 -5.68
CA ILE A 56 -4.56 4.32 -5.94
C ILE A 56 -3.54 3.22 -5.63
N PHE A 57 -3.57 2.66 -4.42
CA PHE A 57 -2.58 1.65 -4.09
C PHE A 57 -2.78 0.32 -4.82
N SER A 58 -4.02 -0.07 -5.18
CA SER A 58 -4.24 -1.26 -6.02
C SER A 58 -3.60 -1.11 -7.39
N GLU A 59 -3.67 0.08 -7.98
CA GLU A 59 -2.98 0.38 -9.23
C GLU A 59 -1.46 0.36 -9.07
N ILE A 60 -0.94 0.93 -7.97
CA ILE A 60 0.50 0.87 -7.65
C ILE A 60 0.96 -0.59 -7.56
N VAL A 61 0.22 -1.44 -6.85
CA VAL A 61 0.52 -2.88 -6.74
C VAL A 61 0.54 -3.53 -8.13
N ARG A 62 -0.48 -3.28 -8.96
CA ARG A 62 -0.57 -3.83 -10.31
C ARG A 62 0.64 -3.43 -11.16
N GLN A 63 1.01 -2.16 -11.17
CA GLN A 63 2.16 -1.67 -11.94
C GLN A 63 3.47 -2.20 -11.38
N TYR A 64 3.63 -2.22 -10.05
CA TYR A 64 4.83 -2.77 -9.41
C TYR A 64 5.06 -4.22 -9.83
N LEU A 65 4.06 -5.09 -9.74
CA LEU A 65 4.16 -6.50 -10.10
C LEU A 65 4.42 -6.75 -11.60
N LYS A 66 4.01 -5.82 -12.46
CA LYS A 66 4.29 -5.89 -13.90
C LYS A 66 5.78 -5.69 -14.20
N HIS A 67 6.46 -4.86 -13.40
CA HIS A 67 7.83 -4.42 -13.68
C HIS A 67 8.89 -5.01 -12.74
N HIS A 68 8.46 -5.60 -11.63
CA HIS A 68 9.33 -6.18 -10.60
C HIS A 68 9.03 -7.65 -10.35
N LYS A 69 10.08 -8.43 -10.04
CA LYS A 69 9.94 -9.84 -9.68
C LYS A 69 9.65 -10.07 -8.20
N LYS A 70 9.88 -9.04 -7.37
CA LYS A 70 9.61 -9.11 -5.94
C LYS A 70 8.11 -9.02 -5.66
N LYS A 71 7.69 -9.63 -4.56
CA LYS A 71 6.29 -9.70 -4.13
C LYS A 71 5.84 -8.44 -3.42
N VAL A 72 4.53 -8.30 -3.27
CA VAL A 72 3.89 -7.19 -2.57
C VAL A 72 3.11 -7.71 -1.37
N LEU A 73 3.19 -6.99 -0.26
CA LEU A 73 2.38 -7.21 0.93
C LEU A 73 1.52 -5.99 1.21
N VAL A 74 0.19 -6.17 1.35
CA VAL A 74 -0.72 -5.12 1.79
C VAL A 74 -1.17 -5.42 3.21
N MET A 75 -0.92 -4.51 4.14
CA MET A 75 -1.29 -4.64 5.55
C MET A 75 -2.49 -3.77 5.89
N THR A 76 -3.41 -4.32 6.64
CA THR A 76 -4.57 -3.63 7.20
C THR A 76 -4.69 -3.92 8.69
N HIS A 77 -5.50 -3.14 9.41
CA HIS A 77 -5.71 -3.34 10.84
C HIS A 77 -6.99 -4.13 11.18
N ARG A 78 -7.86 -4.43 10.18
CA ARG A 78 -9.12 -5.16 10.36
C ARG A 78 -9.31 -6.22 9.28
N ILE A 79 -9.92 -7.32 9.66
CA ILE A 79 -10.17 -8.43 8.73
C ILE A 79 -11.16 -8.07 7.61
N GLU A 80 -12.12 -7.20 7.88
CA GLU A 80 -13.08 -6.72 6.89
C GLU A 80 -12.36 -5.93 5.79
N LEU A 81 -11.36 -5.11 6.18
CA LEU A 81 -10.53 -4.35 5.24
C LEU A 81 -9.65 -5.28 4.40
N CYS A 82 -9.13 -6.39 4.98
CA CYS A 82 -8.41 -7.40 4.19
C CYS A 82 -9.26 -7.93 3.04
N LYS A 83 -10.54 -8.25 3.30
CA LYS A 83 -11.45 -8.75 2.26
C LYS A 83 -11.75 -7.70 1.21
N GLN A 84 -12.05 -6.46 1.62
CA GLN A 84 -12.31 -5.34 0.69
C GLN A 84 -11.10 -5.06 -0.19
N THR A 85 -9.90 -5.01 0.41
CA THR A 85 -8.63 -4.82 -0.31
C THR A 85 -8.37 -5.96 -1.30
N SER A 86 -8.54 -7.21 -0.86
CA SER A 86 -8.38 -8.39 -1.74
C SER A 86 -9.33 -8.34 -2.94
N THR A 87 -10.59 -7.99 -2.72
CA THR A 87 -11.58 -7.81 -3.80
C THR A 87 -11.14 -6.71 -4.77
N MET A 88 -10.73 -5.55 -4.26
CA MET A 88 -10.27 -4.44 -5.09
C MET A 88 -9.04 -4.84 -5.92
N LEU A 89 -8.06 -5.50 -5.33
CA LEU A 89 -6.89 -5.99 -6.05
C LEU A 89 -7.27 -6.93 -7.19
N THR A 90 -8.23 -7.84 -6.96
CA THR A 90 -8.76 -8.73 -7.99
C THR A 90 -9.46 -7.96 -9.11
N GLU A 91 -10.24 -6.92 -8.81
CA GLU A 91 -10.84 -6.02 -9.81
C GLU A 91 -9.76 -5.32 -10.66
N PHE A 92 -8.57 -5.11 -10.10
CA PHE A 92 -7.40 -4.56 -10.80
C PHE A 92 -6.55 -5.63 -11.52
N GLY A 93 -7.03 -6.88 -11.58
CA GLY A 93 -6.32 -7.98 -12.23
C GLY A 93 -5.09 -8.45 -11.47
N VAL A 94 -5.02 -8.22 -10.16
CA VAL A 94 -3.95 -8.69 -9.29
C VAL A 94 -4.40 -9.93 -8.55
N ASP A 95 -3.80 -11.08 -8.90
CA ASP A 95 -3.98 -12.30 -8.11
C ASP A 95 -3.35 -12.13 -6.74
N ASN A 96 -4.15 -12.34 -5.71
CA ASN A 96 -3.71 -12.10 -4.34
C ASN A 96 -4.26 -13.14 -3.36
N LYS A 97 -3.57 -13.29 -2.23
CA LYS A 97 -3.93 -14.22 -1.16
C LYS A 97 -4.05 -13.50 0.17
N ILE A 98 -5.16 -13.71 0.87
CA ILE A 98 -5.31 -13.26 2.25
C ILE A 98 -4.53 -14.21 3.17
N VAL A 99 -3.59 -13.67 3.94
CA VAL A 99 -2.84 -14.41 4.96
C VAL A 99 -3.76 -14.67 6.15
N SER A 100 -4.09 -15.93 6.37
CA SER A 100 -4.93 -16.37 7.49
C SER A 100 -4.08 -17.02 8.59
N SER A 101 -4.70 -17.25 9.75
CA SER A 101 -4.08 -18.03 10.83
C SER A 101 -3.78 -19.48 10.46
N LYS A 102 -4.31 -19.98 9.33
CA LYS A 102 -4.11 -21.33 8.80
C LYS A 102 -3.25 -21.36 7.52
N ALA A 103 -2.64 -20.22 7.14
CA ALA A 103 -1.81 -20.16 5.92
C ALA A 103 -0.56 -21.03 6.07
N ASN A 104 -0.23 -21.79 5.03
CA ASN A 104 0.97 -22.63 4.93
C ASN A 104 2.00 -21.98 3.98
N LEU A 105 3.29 -22.29 4.19
CA LEU A 105 4.40 -21.86 3.32
C LEU A 105 4.19 -22.27 1.85
N ASP A 106 3.63 -23.45 1.62
CA ASP A 106 3.40 -23.99 0.26
C ASP A 106 2.47 -23.12 -0.59
N ASP A 107 1.54 -22.38 0.04
CA ASP A 107 0.64 -21.45 -0.65
C ASP A 107 1.35 -20.17 -1.13
N GLN A 108 2.55 -19.86 -0.62
CA GLN A 108 3.23 -18.59 -0.89
C GLN A 108 3.91 -18.54 -2.26
N SER A 109 4.29 -19.69 -2.81
CA SER A 109 4.98 -19.75 -4.11
C SER A 109 4.06 -19.39 -5.29
N GLN A 110 2.75 -19.50 -5.10
CA GLN A 110 1.76 -19.32 -6.18
C GLN A 110 1.31 -17.87 -6.36
N PHE A 111 1.49 -17.01 -5.35
CA PHE A 111 1.01 -15.64 -5.36
C PHE A 111 2.14 -14.63 -5.29
N SER A 112 1.98 -13.52 -6.01
CA SER A 112 2.91 -12.37 -5.96
C SER A 112 2.40 -11.22 -5.08
N CYS A 113 1.16 -11.28 -4.62
CA CYS A 113 0.54 -10.29 -3.74
C CYS A 113 -0.15 -10.96 -2.56
N PHE A 114 0.09 -10.42 -1.37
CA PHE A 114 -0.52 -10.88 -0.14
C PHE A 114 -1.25 -9.74 0.56
N VAL A 115 -2.39 -10.05 1.18
CA VAL A 115 -3.12 -9.13 2.04
C VAL A 115 -3.17 -9.72 3.45
N ALA A 116 -2.74 -8.97 4.45
CA ALA A 116 -2.64 -9.46 5.81
C ALA A 116 -3.19 -8.47 6.84
N MET A 117 -3.85 -9.00 7.87
CA MET A 117 -4.11 -8.22 9.07
C MET A 117 -2.81 -8.15 9.90
N VAL A 118 -2.47 -6.97 10.42
CA VAL A 118 -1.22 -6.72 11.15
C VAL A 118 -0.96 -7.73 12.28
N GLU A 119 -1.98 -8.06 13.06
CA GLU A 119 -1.82 -9.01 14.18
C GLU A 119 -1.57 -10.43 13.70
N THR A 120 -2.29 -10.87 12.65
CA THR A 120 -2.06 -12.20 12.05
C THR A 120 -0.66 -12.30 11.48
N LEU A 121 -0.21 -11.27 10.77
CA LEU A 121 1.13 -11.24 10.18
C LEU A 121 2.21 -11.27 11.27
N ASN A 122 2.07 -10.45 12.31
CA ASN A 122 3.03 -10.42 13.41
C ASN A 122 3.19 -11.79 14.06
N ASN A 123 2.10 -12.50 14.34
CA ASN A 123 2.16 -13.83 14.92
C ASN A 123 2.87 -14.82 13.99
N ARG A 124 2.57 -14.78 12.70
CA ARG A 124 3.18 -15.66 11.69
C ARG A 124 4.67 -15.43 11.49
N LEU A 125 5.10 -14.17 11.54
CA LEU A 125 6.53 -13.84 11.49
C LEU A 125 7.29 -14.27 12.73
N GLN A 126 6.66 -14.22 13.89
CA GLN A 126 7.28 -14.73 15.14
C GLN A 126 7.37 -16.24 15.19
N GLU A 127 6.49 -16.95 14.50
CA GLU A 127 6.46 -18.42 14.40
C GLU A 127 7.35 -18.95 13.26
N ASP A 128 8.04 -18.08 12.51
CA ASP A 128 8.87 -18.42 11.33
C ASP A 128 8.09 -19.20 10.24
N ILE A 129 6.78 -18.96 10.14
CA ILE A 129 5.90 -19.67 9.20
C ILE A 129 5.80 -18.95 7.83
N LEU A 130 6.24 -17.70 7.73
CA LEU A 130 6.17 -16.90 6.51
C LEU A 130 7.57 -16.51 6.03
N ASP A 131 7.87 -16.82 4.78
CA ASP A 131 9.03 -16.28 4.10
C ASP A 131 8.69 -14.93 3.48
N ILE A 132 9.32 -13.87 3.98
CA ILE A 132 9.13 -12.49 3.51
C ILE A 132 10.35 -11.94 2.75
N SER A 133 11.37 -12.76 2.52
CA SER A 133 12.63 -12.35 1.86
C SER A 133 12.43 -11.78 0.46
N ASP A 134 11.36 -12.21 -0.22
CA ASP A 134 10.99 -11.77 -1.57
C ASP A 134 10.04 -10.56 -1.60
N ILE A 135 9.65 -10.01 -0.45
CA ILE A 135 8.81 -8.80 -0.41
C ILE A 135 9.66 -7.59 -0.79
N GLY A 136 9.20 -6.83 -1.76
CA GLY A 136 9.89 -5.62 -2.22
C GLY A 136 9.07 -4.35 -2.10
N LEU A 137 7.74 -4.49 -1.89
CA LEU A 137 6.84 -3.37 -1.63
C LEU A 137 5.86 -3.77 -0.53
N VAL A 138 5.74 -2.93 0.47
CA VAL A 138 4.75 -3.04 1.55
C VAL A 138 3.80 -1.85 1.49
N ILE A 139 2.51 -2.13 1.39
CA ILE A 139 1.46 -1.11 1.49
C ILE A 139 0.83 -1.21 2.88
N ILE A 140 0.63 -0.07 3.54
CA ILE A 140 -0.04 0.01 4.85
C ILE A 140 -1.27 0.87 4.73
N ASP A 141 -2.44 0.24 4.77
CA ASP A 141 -3.72 0.96 4.76
C ASP A 141 -4.05 1.46 6.18
N GLU A 142 -4.54 2.71 6.25
CA GLU A 142 -4.77 3.44 7.49
C GLU A 142 -3.51 3.53 8.38
N ALA A 143 -2.42 3.97 7.79
CA ALA A 143 -1.07 3.99 8.36
C ALA A 143 -0.92 4.80 9.66
N HIS A 144 -1.92 5.60 10.04
CA HIS A 144 -1.94 6.33 11.30
C HIS A 144 -2.03 5.43 12.56
N TYR A 145 -2.37 4.15 12.40
CA TYR A 145 -2.31 3.19 13.50
C TYR A 145 -0.89 2.72 13.77
N ASN A 146 -0.37 2.94 14.97
CA ASN A 146 1.01 2.60 15.34
C ASN A 146 1.29 1.09 15.44
N SER A 147 0.27 0.24 15.34
CA SER A 147 0.45 -1.22 15.39
C SER A 147 1.33 -1.79 14.28
N PHE A 148 1.51 -1.05 13.18
CA PHE A 148 2.32 -1.46 12.04
C PHE A 148 3.82 -1.30 12.27
N THR A 149 4.25 -0.29 13.06
CA THR A 149 5.67 0.08 13.19
C THR A 149 6.54 -1.04 13.74
N LYS A 150 5.97 -1.92 14.59
CA LYS A 150 6.67 -3.11 15.11
C LYS A 150 7.10 -4.09 14.02
N LEU A 151 6.49 -4.00 12.83
CA LEU A 151 6.79 -4.89 11.70
C LEU A 151 7.84 -4.33 10.75
N PHE A 152 8.16 -3.04 10.79
CA PHE A 152 9.08 -2.40 9.84
C PHE A 152 10.46 -3.08 9.83
N LYS A 153 10.96 -3.50 11.01
CA LYS A 153 12.22 -4.23 11.15
C LYS A 153 12.34 -5.52 10.34
N PHE A 154 11.22 -6.08 9.88
CA PHE A 154 11.22 -7.27 9.04
C PHE A 154 11.32 -6.94 7.55
N PHE A 155 11.17 -5.66 7.17
CA PHE A 155 11.07 -5.21 5.78
C PHE A 155 12.17 -4.21 5.39
N GLU A 156 13.36 -4.31 5.98
CA GLU A 156 14.50 -3.42 5.76
C GLU A 156 14.98 -3.31 4.29
N LYS A 157 14.52 -4.20 3.41
CA LYS A 157 14.84 -4.21 1.96
C LYS A 157 13.62 -3.97 1.07
N ALA A 158 12.54 -3.48 1.64
CA ALA A 158 11.32 -3.20 0.91
C ALA A 158 10.98 -1.71 1.01
N PHE A 159 10.40 -1.16 -0.06
CA PHE A 159 9.74 0.14 0.03
C PHE A 159 8.47 0.02 0.85
N ILE A 160 8.23 0.96 1.76
CA ILE A 160 7.00 1.01 2.55
C ILE A 160 6.19 2.23 2.10
N LEU A 161 4.96 1.99 1.66
CA LEU A 161 3.98 3.02 1.36
C LEU A 161 2.86 2.98 2.39
N GLY A 162 2.87 3.91 3.33
CA GLY A 162 1.71 4.15 4.20
C GLY A 162 0.68 5.03 3.51
N VAL A 163 -0.60 4.66 3.57
CA VAL A 163 -1.70 5.51 3.11
C VAL A 163 -2.63 5.84 4.27
N THR A 164 -3.06 7.09 4.38
CA THR A 164 -3.91 7.55 5.48
C THR A 164 -4.76 8.76 5.10
N ALA A 165 -5.89 8.94 5.76
CA ALA A 165 -6.67 10.18 5.67
C ALA A 165 -6.12 11.25 6.61
N THR A 166 -5.53 10.84 7.73
CA THR A 166 -5.00 11.72 8.78
C THR A 166 -3.55 11.36 9.04
N PRO A 167 -2.56 12.21 8.69
CA PRO A 167 -1.15 11.91 8.90
C PRO A 167 -0.72 12.21 10.35
N LEU A 168 -1.64 12.03 11.29
CA LEU A 168 -1.39 12.17 12.72
C LEU A 168 -1.37 10.78 13.35
N SER A 169 -0.32 10.51 14.10
CA SER A 169 -0.22 9.28 14.87
C SER A 169 -1.39 9.12 15.84
N SER A 170 -1.91 7.91 15.96
CA SER A 170 -2.88 7.53 17.00
C SER A 170 -2.29 7.65 18.42
N ASN A 171 -0.98 7.73 18.55
CA ASN A 171 -0.26 7.99 19.78
C ASN A 171 0.67 9.20 19.62
N MET A 172 0.34 10.31 20.30
CA MET A 172 1.12 11.56 20.24
C MET A 172 2.58 11.41 20.73
N LYS A 173 2.92 10.34 21.45
CA LYS A 173 4.30 10.05 21.89
C LYS A 173 5.14 9.34 20.81
N LEU A 174 4.50 8.91 19.71
CA LEU A 174 5.15 8.23 18.59
C LEU A 174 4.71 8.95 17.30
N PRO A 175 5.28 10.11 16.99
CA PRO A 175 4.92 10.86 15.80
C PRO A 175 5.24 10.06 14.52
N MET A 176 4.45 10.27 13.46
CA MET A 176 4.61 9.50 12.21
C MET A 176 5.92 9.82 11.49
N ASN A 177 6.47 11.03 11.66
CA ASN A 177 7.76 11.41 11.09
C ASN A 177 8.96 10.60 11.63
N ASP A 178 8.79 9.87 12.73
CA ASP A 178 9.82 8.93 13.22
C ASP A 178 9.86 7.62 12.41
N ASN A 179 8.82 7.37 11.59
CA ASN A 179 8.63 6.11 10.88
C ASN A 179 8.56 6.28 9.35
N TYR A 180 8.44 7.51 8.85
CA TYR A 180 8.31 7.81 7.43
C TYR A 180 9.27 8.93 7.04
N ASP A 181 10.01 8.73 5.95
CA ASP A 181 11.03 9.67 5.45
C ASP A 181 10.39 10.84 4.72
N GLU A 182 9.26 10.63 4.08
CA GLU A 182 8.57 11.66 3.29
C GLU A 182 7.05 11.57 3.45
N LEU A 183 6.39 12.73 3.40
CA LEU A 183 4.94 12.86 3.31
C LEU A 183 4.55 13.49 1.97
N ILE A 184 3.81 12.75 1.14
CA ILE A 184 3.12 13.31 -0.03
C ILE A 184 1.68 13.61 0.37
N VAL A 185 1.30 14.88 0.25
CA VAL A 185 -0.08 15.32 0.46
C VAL A 185 -0.82 15.28 -0.88
N GLY A 186 -1.93 14.54 -0.90
CA GLY A 186 -2.85 14.47 -2.04
C GLY A 186 -3.85 15.63 -2.04
N GLU A 187 -4.94 15.45 -2.78
CA GLU A 187 -5.98 16.49 -2.90
C GLU A 187 -6.73 16.73 -1.59
N THR A 188 -7.18 17.97 -1.38
CA THR A 188 -8.03 18.32 -0.23
C THR A 188 -9.47 17.86 -0.43
N ILE A 189 -10.25 17.78 0.66
CA ILE A 189 -11.69 17.47 0.59
C ILE A 189 -12.41 18.50 -0.25
N GLU A 190 -12.11 19.80 -0.03
CA GLU A 190 -12.73 20.90 -0.77
C GLU A 190 -12.51 20.74 -2.27
N HIS A 191 -11.27 20.50 -2.70
CA HIS A 191 -10.94 20.34 -4.11
C HIS A 191 -11.63 19.11 -4.73
N LEU A 192 -11.71 18.00 -4.00
CA LEU A 192 -12.40 16.78 -4.47
C LEU A 192 -13.91 17.00 -4.63
N ILE A 193 -14.52 17.82 -3.76
CA ILE A 193 -15.93 18.21 -3.84
C ILE A 193 -16.16 19.20 -5.00
N GLU A 194 -15.34 20.24 -5.14
CA GLU A 194 -15.44 21.25 -6.20
C GLU A 194 -15.26 20.62 -7.60
N SER A 195 -14.41 19.61 -7.70
CA SER A 195 -14.15 18.86 -8.92
C SER A 195 -15.13 17.69 -9.15
N GLU A 196 -16.18 17.60 -8.33
CA GLU A 196 -17.25 16.57 -8.42
C GLU A 196 -16.75 15.11 -8.24
N PHE A 197 -15.56 14.90 -7.66
CA PHE A 197 -15.06 13.58 -7.34
C PHE A 197 -15.62 13.03 -6.01
N LEU A 198 -16.06 13.91 -5.12
CA LEU A 198 -16.76 13.58 -3.87
C LEU A 198 -18.08 14.30 -3.78
N ALA A 199 -19.13 13.61 -3.29
CA ALA A 199 -20.39 14.23 -2.96
C ALA A 199 -20.24 15.15 -1.74
N ARG A 200 -21.00 16.26 -1.70
CA ARG A 200 -21.15 17.05 -0.47
C ARG A 200 -21.88 16.23 0.56
N ALA A 201 -21.41 16.23 1.79
CA ALA A 201 -22.20 15.73 2.91
C ALA A 201 -23.38 16.69 3.13
N GLU A 202 -24.62 16.14 3.17
CA GLU A 202 -25.83 16.87 3.57
C GLU A 202 -25.83 17.11 5.09
#